data_190c47145334a799e62c41c01825d13e
#
_entry.id   190c47145334a799e62c41c01825d13e
#
_cell.length_a   1.000
_cell.length_b   1.000
_cell.length_c   1.000
_cell.angle_alpha   90.00
_cell.angle_beta   90.00
_cell.angle_gamma   90.00
#
_symmetry.space_group_name_H-M   'P 1'
#
loop_
_entity.id
_entity.type
_entity.pdbx_description
1 polymer ?
#
loop_
_entity_poly.entity_id
_entity_poly.type
_entity_poly.pdbx_seq_one_letter_code
_entity_poly.pdbx_strand_id
1 'polypeptide(L)'
;MKRTQDIQQLVRAVSHSEVKAALALTRGLLRNGLSAWDVLDALEPLSLFAFSHTYTSIHVPKEHEYLLRLLQDVSELWHVDFLSRFIEYLAWSPKYVDRHVASFPSGVESFTDVTGRYLDALEEPKGLAALFYANKLAEASGLDDVLRIALRVGCNDLAQDIGHYFSCTDSLIRLAQTAGLPQAKDHLFAITMYLMQSSPVVTAHPERPAQTLRDILSRLVTKGTFVGYHYVIVANGLIKNRAFVGDAHYNHGLAQLDTISYQLASTLSAKAMDALASGEMIGGSNDLLTDLQRSIWTAARPRAFALLRHYIQEYGVTTELTIAIAHSFTRIDEHPHDPHYVTFPLSAFELLPHLVAEGRELILAQCIDFAINRVQQHGLMSL
;
A
#
# COMPACT_ATOMS: atom_id res chain seq x y z
N MET A 1 -13.01 -29.95 9.56
CA MET A 1 -13.09 -30.53 8.19
C MET A 1 -13.83 -29.63 7.22
N LYS A 2 -15.10 -29.25 7.38
CA LYS A 2 -15.86 -28.41 6.42
C LYS A 2 -15.19 -27.04 6.20
N ARG A 3 -14.81 -26.35 7.28
CA ARG A 3 -14.17 -25.02 7.26
C ARG A 3 -12.85 -25.00 6.45
N THR A 4 -12.01 -26.02 6.62
CA THR A 4 -10.78 -26.18 5.84
C THR A 4 -11.06 -26.42 4.35
N GLN A 5 -12.10 -27.18 4.04
CA GLN A 5 -12.51 -27.44 2.67
C GLN A 5 -13.04 -26.17 1.98
N ASP A 6 -13.84 -25.36 2.67
CA ASP A 6 -14.37 -24.10 2.12
C ASP A 6 -13.23 -23.09 1.86
N ILE A 7 -12.22 -23.00 2.73
CA ILE A 7 -11.00 -22.19 2.51
C ILE A 7 -10.24 -22.69 1.27
N GLN A 8 -10.02 -23.99 1.13
CA GLN A 8 -9.35 -24.55 -0.04
C GLN A 8 -10.12 -24.26 -1.34
N GLN A 9 -11.46 -24.27 -1.29
CA GLN A 9 -12.28 -23.90 -2.44
C GLN A 9 -12.12 -22.41 -2.76
N LEU A 10 -12.05 -21.52 -1.76
CA LEU A 10 -11.77 -20.10 -1.99
C LEU A 10 -10.42 -19.90 -2.68
N VAL A 11 -9.33 -20.47 -2.13
CA VAL A 11 -7.99 -20.39 -2.71
C VAL A 11 -7.99 -20.89 -4.16
N ARG A 12 -8.68 -22.00 -4.43
CA ARG A 12 -8.82 -22.53 -5.79
C ARG A 12 -9.60 -21.57 -6.70
N ALA A 13 -10.74 -21.04 -6.27
CA ALA A 13 -11.53 -20.10 -7.07
C ALA A 13 -10.73 -18.85 -7.44
N VAL A 14 -9.97 -18.30 -6.49
CA VAL A 14 -9.08 -17.15 -6.72
C VAL A 14 -7.95 -17.51 -7.69
N SER A 15 -7.30 -18.67 -7.53
CA SER A 15 -6.20 -19.11 -8.40
C SER A 15 -6.65 -19.36 -9.85
N HIS A 16 -7.92 -19.70 -10.06
CA HIS A 16 -8.52 -19.92 -11.39
C HIS A 16 -9.27 -18.69 -11.93
N SER A 17 -9.15 -17.54 -11.27
CA SER A 17 -9.83 -16.30 -11.67
C SER A 17 -11.37 -16.40 -11.70
N GLU A 18 -11.94 -17.25 -10.87
CA GLU A 18 -13.38 -17.47 -10.72
C GLU A 18 -13.98 -16.42 -9.75
N VAL A 19 -13.93 -15.14 -10.13
CA VAL A 19 -14.27 -13.99 -9.27
C VAL A 19 -15.61 -14.17 -8.55
N LYS A 20 -16.68 -14.50 -9.27
CA LYS A 20 -18.03 -14.64 -8.67
C LYS A 20 -18.07 -15.75 -7.62
N ALA A 21 -17.41 -16.87 -7.87
CA ALA A 21 -17.33 -17.99 -6.91
C ALA A 21 -16.51 -17.60 -5.70
N ALA A 22 -15.37 -16.94 -5.89
CA ALA A 22 -14.51 -16.45 -4.81
C ALA A 22 -15.25 -15.48 -3.88
N LEU A 23 -15.98 -14.50 -4.43
CA LEU A 23 -16.78 -13.54 -3.65
C LEU A 23 -17.92 -14.24 -2.88
N ALA A 24 -18.61 -15.19 -3.50
CA ALA A 24 -19.67 -15.96 -2.84
C ALA A 24 -19.12 -16.80 -1.66
N LEU A 25 -17.98 -17.46 -1.86
CA LEU A 25 -17.29 -18.25 -0.84
C LEU A 25 -16.83 -17.35 0.33
N THR A 26 -16.22 -16.20 0.04
CA THR A 26 -15.79 -15.24 1.07
C THR A 26 -16.93 -14.79 1.94
N ARG A 27 -18.05 -14.35 1.33
CA ARG A 27 -19.26 -13.96 2.08
C ARG A 27 -19.82 -15.11 2.92
N GLY A 28 -19.75 -16.34 2.41
CA GLY A 28 -20.13 -17.54 3.13
C GLY A 28 -19.24 -17.82 4.34
N LEU A 29 -17.94 -17.73 4.16
CA LEU A 29 -16.94 -17.94 5.20
C LEU A 29 -17.09 -16.93 6.35
N LEU A 30 -17.19 -15.63 6.03
CA LEU A 30 -17.40 -14.57 7.03
C LEU A 30 -18.70 -14.76 7.79
N ARG A 31 -19.82 -15.07 7.12
CA ARG A 31 -21.10 -15.37 7.77
C ARG A 31 -21.05 -16.60 8.69
N ASN A 32 -20.17 -17.55 8.38
CA ASN A 32 -19.96 -18.74 9.21
C ASN A 32 -18.91 -18.50 10.33
N GLY A 33 -18.54 -17.24 10.59
CA GLY A 33 -17.68 -16.84 11.71
C GLY A 33 -16.19 -17.04 11.45
N LEU A 34 -15.76 -17.08 10.18
CA LEU A 34 -14.33 -16.91 9.84
C LEU A 34 -13.97 -15.42 9.92
N SER A 35 -12.82 -15.09 10.46
CA SER A 35 -12.37 -13.70 10.48
C SER A 35 -11.85 -13.25 9.11
N ALA A 36 -11.80 -11.93 8.90
CA ALA A 36 -11.20 -11.37 7.69
C ALA A 36 -9.70 -11.72 7.59
N TRP A 37 -9.01 -11.77 8.71
CA TRP A 37 -7.59 -12.17 8.79
C TRP A 37 -7.37 -13.61 8.36
N ASP A 38 -8.22 -14.56 8.80
CA ASP A 38 -8.13 -15.97 8.34
C ASP A 38 -8.28 -16.08 6.83
N VAL A 39 -9.11 -15.21 6.20
CA VAL A 39 -9.30 -15.16 4.75
C VAL A 39 -8.04 -14.61 4.08
N LEU A 40 -7.48 -13.50 4.58
CA LEU A 40 -6.26 -12.91 4.05
C LEU A 40 -5.07 -13.87 4.21
N ASP A 41 -4.87 -14.47 5.38
CA ASP A 41 -3.82 -15.45 5.63
C ASP A 41 -3.89 -16.62 4.63
N ALA A 42 -5.08 -17.14 4.38
CA ALA A 42 -5.25 -18.21 3.39
C ALA A 42 -4.92 -17.78 1.94
N LEU A 43 -5.09 -16.50 1.60
CA LEU A 43 -4.82 -15.94 0.28
C LEU A 43 -3.39 -15.39 0.12
N GLU A 44 -2.65 -15.22 1.21
CA GLU A 44 -1.29 -14.66 1.19
C GLU A 44 -0.36 -15.38 0.20
N PRO A 45 -0.31 -16.73 0.12
CA PRO A 45 0.55 -17.43 -0.84
C PRO A 45 0.25 -17.07 -2.30
N LEU A 46 -1.00 -16.74 -2.62
CA LEU A 46 -1.36 -16.30 -3.98
C LEU A 46 -0.99 -14.83 -4.18
N SER A 47 -1.16 -13.99 -3.17
CA SER A 47 -0.89 -12.57 -3.26
C SER A 47 0.61 -12.26 -3.43
N LEU A 48 1.50 -13.01 -2.78
CA LEU A 48 2.95 -12.83 -2.86
C LEU A 48 3.50 -12.88 -4.28
N PHE A 49 2.88 -13.68 -5.14
CA PHE A 49 3.32 -13.90 -6.53
C PHE A 49 2.32 -13.38 -7.56
N ALA A 50 1.41 -12.50 -7.15
CA ALA A 50 0.48 -11.85 -8.05
C ALA A 50 1.02 -10.50 -8.52
N PHE A 51 0.92 -10.26 -9.83
CA PHE A 51 1.36 -9.03 -10.47
C PHE A 51 0.17 -8.29 -11.07
N SER A 52 0.23 -6.97 -11.09
CA SER A 52 -0.78 -6.17 -11.79
C SER A 52 -0.58 -6.26 -13.31
N HIS A 53 -1.68 -6.45 -14.06
CA HIS A 53 -1.65 -6.32 -15.51
C HIS A 53 -1.35 -4.89 -15.99
N THR A 54 -1.74 -3.91 -15.20
CA THR A 54 -1.68 -2.49 -15.57
C THR A 54 -0.33 -1.89 -15.23
N TYR A 55 0.34 -2.45 -14.21
CA TYR A 55 1.57 -1.89 -13.65
C TYR A 55 2.64 -2.97 -13.56
N THR A 56 3.88 -2.58 -13.82
CA THR A 56 5.04 -3.47 -13.67
C THR A 56 5.34 -3.82 -12.20
N SER A 57 4.77 -3.07 -11.26
CA SER A 57 4.99 -3.22 -9.83
C SER A 57 4.01 -4.20 -9.18
N ILE A 58 4.43 -4.81 -8.08
CA ILE A 58 3.69 -5.82 -7.34
C ILE A 58 2.70 -5.18 -6.36
N HIS A 59 1.60 -4.62 -6.88
CA HIS A 59 0.61 -3.94 -6.05
C HIS A 59 -0.24 -4.89 -5.19
N VAL A 60 -0.46 -6.13 -5.62
CA VAL A 60 -1.33 -7.07 -4.90
C VAL A 60 -0.80 -7.39 -3.50
N PRO A 61 0.46 -7.82 -3.30
CA PRO A 61 0.99 -8.05 -1.95
C PRO A 61 1.07 -6.74 -1.14
N LYS A 62 1.27 -5.60 -1.80
CA LYS A 62 1.23 -4.31 -1.14
C LYS A 62 -0.16 -4.00 -0.57
N GLU A 63 -1.22 -4.16 -1.37
CA GLU A 63 -2.59 -3.96 -0.90
C GLU A 63 -2.96 -4.96 0.20
N HIS A 64 -2.51 -6.22 0.09
CA HIS A 64 -2.71 -7.24 1.12
C HIS A 64 -2.18 -6.77 2.48
N GLU A 65 -0.95 -6.30 2.54
CA GLU A 65 -0.34 -5.78 3.77
C GLU A 65 -1.11 -4.59 4.34
N TYR A 66 -1.52 -3.65 3.47
CA TYR A 66 -2.30 -2.49 3.87
C TYR A 66 -3.69 -2.88 4.42
N LEU A 67 -4.33 -3.88 3.84
CA LEU A 67 -5.61 -4.40 4.35
C LEU A 67 -5.47 -5.03 5.72
N LEU A 68 -4.43 -5.83 5.96
CA LEU A 68 -4.18 -6.42 7.29
C LEU A 68 -4.12 -5.36 8.39
N ARG A 69 -3.59 -4.16 8.08
CA ARG A 69 -3.56 -3.04 9.02
C ARG A 69 -4.89 -2.30 9.10
N LEU A 70 -5.47 -1.96 7.96
CA LEU A 70 -6.73 -1.20 7.92
C LEU A 70 -7.86 -1.93 8.65
N LEU A 71 -7.99 -3.23 8.46
CA LEU A 71 -9.05 -4.02 9.07
C LEU A 71 -8.97 -4.11 10.60
N GLN A 72 -7.83 -3.74 11.22
CA GLN A 72 -7.72 -3.67 12.68
C GLN A 72 -8.61 -2.58 13.28
N ASP A 73 -8.81 -1.49 12.54
CA ASP A 73 -9.57 -0.32 12.98
C ASP A 73 -11.00 -0.29 12.40
N VAL A 74 -11.28 -1.12 11.38
CA VAL A 74 -12.56 -1.15 10.68
C VAL A 74 -13.56 -2.08 11.39
N SER A 75 -14.83 -1.67 11.49
CA SER A 75 -15.91 -2.51 11.98
C SER A 75 -16.04 -3.80 11.16
N GLU A 76 -16.26 -4.94 11.81
CA GLU A 76 -16.47 -6.23 11.15
C GLU A 76 -17.58 -6.20 10.09
N LEU A 77 -18.56 -5.30 10.24
CA LEU A 77 -19.63 -5.12 9.26
C LEU A 77 -19.13 -4.68 7.88
N TRP A 78 -17.99 -3.98 7.81
CA TRP A 78 -17.40 -3.48 6.57
C TRP A 78 -16.26 -4.35 6.04
N HIS A 79 -15.82 -5.37 6.79
CA HIS A 79 -14.76 -6.26 6.34
C HIS A 79 -15.08 -6.92 5.00
N VAL A 80 -16.35 -7.28 4.77
CA VAL A 80 -16.78 -7.91 3.52
C VAL A 80 -16.58 -7.00 2.30
N ASP A 81 -16.76 -5.69 2.47
CA ASP A 81 -16.64 -4.73 1.37
C ASP A 81 -15.19 -4.59 0.93
N PHE A 82 -14.26 -4.39 1.88
CA PHE A 82 -12.84 -4.33 1.59
C PHE A 82 -12.29 -5.64 1.03
N LEU A 83 -12.62 -6.78 1.65
CA LEU A 83 -12.20 -8.09 1.18
C LEU A 83 -12.72 -8.41 -0.21
N SER A 84 -13.97 -8.02 -0.52
CA SER A 84 -14.54 -8.27 -1.83
C SER A 84 -13.73 -7.58 -2.93
N ARG A 85 -13.30 -6.33 -2.70
CA ARG A 85 -12.49 -5.57 -3.65
C ARG A 85 -11.10 -6.18 -3.83
N PHE A 86 -10.44 -6.51 -2.72
CA PHE A 86 -9.14 -7.18 -2.78
C PHE A 86 -9.19 -8.54 -3.49
N ILE A 87 -10.18 -9.38 -3.17
CA ILE A 87 -10.33 -10.70 -3.78
C ILE A 87 -10.62 -10.60 -5.27
N GLU A 88 -11.42 -9.62 -5.69
CA GLU A 88 -11.65 -9.33 -7.10
C GLU A 88 -10.33 -8.98 -7.80
N TYR A 89 -9.55 -8.08 -7.23
CA TYR A 89 -8.25 -7.67 -7.76
C TYR A 89 -7.25 -8.81 -7.79
N LEU A 90 -7.14 -9.58 -6.70
CA LEU A 90 -6.26 -10.75 -6.63
C LEU A 90 -6.69 -11.83 -7.63
N ALA A 91 -7.98 -12.13 -7.76
CA ALA A 91 -8.46 -13.13 -8.70
C ALA A 91 -8.20 -12.74 -10.16
N TRP A 92 -8.32 -11.46 -10.47
CA TRP A 92 -8.04 -10.90 -11.80
C TRP A 92 -6.53 -10.85 -12.10
N SER A 93 -5.69 -10.62 -11.11
CA SER A 93 -4.25 -10.45 -11.30
C SER A 93 -3.57 -11.76 -11.72
N PRO A 94 -2.63 -11.74 -12.68
CA PRO A 94 -1.86 -12.91 -13.06
C PRO A 94 -0.95 -13.37 -11.91
N LYS A 95 -0.80 -14.67 -11.73
CA LYS A 95 0.11 -15.29 -10.77
C LYS A 95 1.33 -15.81 -11.54
N TYR A 96 2.49 -15.28 -11.21
CA TYR A 96 3.71 -15.61 -11.96
C TYR A 96 4.33 -16.94 -11.55
N VAL A 97 4.22 -17.29 -10.27
CA VAL A 97 4.85 -18.48 -9.72
C VAL A 97 3.85 -19.18 -8.83
N ASP A 98 3.69 -20.48 -9.04
CA ASP A 98 3.03 -21.33 -8.06
C ASP A 98 3.99 -21.48 -6.86
N ARG A 99 3.50 -21.29 -5.64
CA ARG A 99 4.24 -21.45 -4.39
C ARG A 99 5.02 -22.76 -4.33
N HIS A 100 4.49 -23.83 -4.91
CA HIS A 100 5.15 -25.14 -4.94
C HIS A 100 6.39 -25.18 -5.83
N VAL A 101 6.57 -24.20 -6.72
CA VAL A 101 7.71 -24.10 -7.64
C VAL A 101 8.73 -23.07 -7.15
N ALA A 102 8.33 -22.16 -6.25
CA ALA A 102 9.22 -21.16 -5.69
C ALA A 102 10.28 -21.84 -4.80
N SER A 103 11.52 -21.83 -5.24
CA SER A 103 12.64 -22.38 -4.48
C SER A 103 13.92 -21.62 -4.77
N PHE A 104 14.77 -21.52 -3.75
CA PHE A 104 16.09 -20.98 -3.93
C PHE A 104 17.01 -22.01 -4.58
N PRO A 105 17.87 -21.60 -5.54
CA PRO A 105 18.92 -22.46 -6.04
C PRO A 105 19.83 -22.95 -4.90
N SER A 106 20.21 -24.21 -4.93
CA SER A 106 21.11 -24.80 -3.93
C SER A 106 22.55 -24.83 -4.45
N GLY A 107 23.50 -24.64 -3.53
CA GLY A 107 24.93 -24.74 -3.82
C GLY A 107 25.73 -24.83 -2.51
N VAL A 108 26.88 -25.51 -2.54
CA VAL A 108 27.78 -25.69 -1.38
C VAL A 108 28.95 -24.70 -1.35
N GLU A 109 29.00 -23.76 -2.26
CA GLU A 109 30.11 -22.80 -2.35
C GLU A 109 30.12 -21.85 -1.15
N SER A 110 31.30 -21.63 -0.58
CA SER A 110 31.57 -20.68 0.48
C SER A 110 32.09 -19.38 -0.13
N PHE A 111 31.45 -18.27 0.18
CA PHE A 111 31.83 -16.94 -0.33
C PHE A 111 32.23 -16.03 0.83
N THR A 112 33.28 -15.23 0.63
CA THR A 112 33.76 -14.24 1.63
C THR A 112 32.97 -12.94 1.58
N ASP A 113 32.32 -12.63 0.45
CA ASP A 113 31.50 -11.40 0.25
C ASP A 113 30.15 -11.74 -0.37
N VAL A 114 29.27 -12.35 0.41
CA VAL A 114 27.92 -12.71 -0.04
C VAL A 114 27.07 -11.46 -0.30
N THR A 115 27.24 -10.41 0.51
CA THR A 115 26.49 -9.16 0.36
C THR A 115 26.80 -8.46 -0.98
N GLY A 116 28.09 -8.28 -1.30
CA GLY A 116 28.50 -7.69 -2.57
C GLY A 116 27.96 -8.47 -3.76
N ARG A 117 28.07 -9.81 -3.71
CA ARG A 117 27.55 -10.68 -4.79
C ARG A 117 26.03 -10.62 -4.93
N TYR A 118 25.29 -10.47 -3.83
CA TYR A 118 23.84 -10.27 -3.89
C TYR A 118 23.49 -8.96 -4.59
N LEU A 119 24.17 -7.86 -4.22
CA LEU A 119 24.00 -6.55 -4.83
C LEU A 119 24.35 -6.55 -6.31
N ASP A 120 25.51 -7.11 -6.70
CA ASP A 120 25.94 -7.27 -8.09
C ASP A 120 24.92 -8.06 -8.92
N ALA A 121 24.30 -9.09 -8.31
CA ALA A 121 23.32 -9.91 -9.00
C ALA A 121 21.95 -9.22 -9.15
N LEU A 122 21.64 -8.21 -8.33
CA LEU A 122 20.48 -7.34 -8.50
C LEU A 122 20.73 -6.28 -9.55
N GLU A 123 21.93 -5.66 -9.60
CA GLU A 123 22.30 -4.61 -10.55
C GLU A 123 22.36 -5.13 -11.99
N GLU A 124 22.96 -6.31 -12.16
CA GLU A 124 22.99 -7.02 -13.44
C GLU A 124 22.20 -8.32 -13.31
N PRO A 125 20.87 -8.35 -13.55
CA PRO A 125 20.06 -9.53 -13.35
C PRO A 125 20.62 -10.77 -14.03
N LYS A 126 21.21 -11.68 -13.27
CA LYS A 126 21.91 -12.88 -13.77
C LYS A 126 21.10 -14.15 -13.47
N GLY A 127 19.86 -14.18 -13.94
CA GLY A 127 18.98 -15.33 -13.75
C GLY A 127 18.75 -15.64 -12.27
N LEU A 128 19.15 -16.83 -11.80
CA LEU A 128 18.92 -17.27 -10.44
C LEU A 128 20.02 -16.86 -9.43
N ALA A 129 21.05 -16.11 -9.86
CA ALA A 129 22.16 -15.76 -8.98
C ALA A 129 21.72 -14.90 -7.79
N ALA A 130 20.86 -13.90 -8.02
CA ALA A 130 20.35 -13.08 -6.93
C ALA A 130 19.58 -13.90 -5.88
N LEU A 131 18.75 -14.85 -6.30
CA LEU A 131 18.04 -15.75 -5.39
C LEU A 131 19.02 -16.65 -4.60
N PHE A 132 20.04 -17.19 -5.26
CA PHE A 132 21.07 -17.98 -4.60
C PHE A 132 21.80 -17.18 -3.52
N TYR A 133 22.26 -15.96 -3.84
CA TYR A 133 22.97 -15.12 -2.88
C TYR A 133 22.06 -14.57 -1.78
N ALA A 134 20.78 -14.26 -2.07
CA ALA A 134 19.81 -13.90 -1.05
C ALA A 134 19.65 -14.99 0.01
N ASN A 135 19.51 -16.26 -0.43
CA ASN A 135 19.43 -17.38 0.50
C ASN A 135 20.72 -17.58 1.29
N LYS A 136 21.88 -17.51 0.64
CA LYS A 136 23.19 -17.60 1.31
C LYS A 136 23.40 -16.48 2.34
N LEU A 137 22.98 -15.27 2.03
CA LEU A 137 23.05 -14.14 2.92
C LEU A 137 22.12 -14.35 4.14
N ALA A 138 20.90 -14.86 3.92
CA ALA A 138 19.99 -15.19 5.01
C ALA A 138 20.53 -16.30 5.91
N GLU A 139 21.22 -17.31 5.35
CA GLU A 139 21.90 -18.37 6.13
C GLU A 139 23.08 -17.85 6.93
N ALA A 140 23.85 -16.88 6.40
CA ALA A 140 25.06 -16.35 7.00
C ALA A 140 24.81 -15.27 8.07
N SER A 141 23.88 -14.34 7.82
CA SER A 141 23.65 -13.16 8.68
C SER A 141 22.22 -13.05 9.24
N GLY A 142 21.33 -13.96 8.84
CA GLY A 142 19.93 -13.94 9.25
C GLY A 142 19.03 -13.25 8.26
N LEU A 143 17.75 -13.60 8.33
CA LEU A 143 16.73 -13.10 7.40
C LEU A 143 16.55 -11.56 7.48
N ASP A 144 16.51 -11.00 8.69
CA ASP A 144 16.32 -9.56 8.89
C ASP A 144 17.42 -8.71 8.24
N ASP A 145 18.65 -9.20 8.18
CA ASP A 145 19.75 -8.48 7.56
C ASP A 145 19.60 -8.41 6.04
N VAL A 146 19.21 -9.50 5.39
CA VAL A 146 18.98 -9.48 3.94
C VAL A 146 17.75 -8.66 3.58
N LEU A 147 16.68 -8.71 4.37
CA LEU A 147 15.50 -7.88 4.19
C LEU A 147 15.82 -6.39 4.33
N ARG A 148 16.68 -6.04 5.30
CA ARG A 148 17.17 -4.68 5.49
C ARG A 148 17.99 -4.19 4.30
N ILE A 149 18.86 -5.03 3.74
CA ILE A 149 19.64 -4.72 2.54
C ILE A 149 18.70 -4.50 1.36
N ALA A 150 17.71 -5.37 1.16
CA ALA A 150 16.72 -5.24 0.10
C ALA A 150 15.95 -3.92 0.18
N LEU A 151 15.51 -3.52 1.39
CA LEU A 151 14.80 -2.24 1.58
C LEU A 151 15.70 -1.03 1.32
N ARG A 152 16.97 -1.10 1.69
CA ARG A 152 17.96 -0.04 1.39
C ARG A 152 18.14 0.11 -0.12
N VAL A 153 18.22 -0.99 -0.87
CA VAL A 153 18.25 -0.97 -2.33
C VAL A 153 17.02 -0.27 -2.89
N GLY A 154 15.82 -0.62 -2.40
CA GLY A 154 14.58 0.07 -2.80
C GLY A 154 14.55 1.58 -2.48
N CYS A 155 15.33 2.02 -1.47
CA CYS A 155 15.43 3.43 -1.06
C CYS A 155 16.46 4.24 -1.88
N ASN A 156 17.31 3.59 -2.67
CA ASN A 156 18.43 4.25 -3.34
C ASN A 156 18.02 5.21 -4.44
N ASP A 157 16.91 4.95 -5.14
CA ASP A 157 16.35 5.86 -6.14
C ASP A 157 14.82 5.85 -6.09
N LEU A 158 14.24 6.80 -5.34
CA LEU A 158 12.80 6.94 -5.20
C LEU A 158 12.13 7.57 -6.43
N ALA A 159 12.89 8.16 -7.35
CA ALA A 159 12.34 8.67 -8.61
C ALA A 159 12.07 7.53 -9.59
N GLN A 160 12.85 6.46 -9.51
CA GLN A 160 12.65 5.28 -10.34
C GLN A 160 11.33 4.59 -9.98
N ASP A 161 10.51 4.31 -11.00
CA ASP A 161 9.20 3.69 -10.85
C ASP A 161 8.32 4.36 -9.76
N ILE A 162 8.41 5.69 -9.67
CA ILE A 162 7.64 6.53 -8.70
C ILE A 162 7.65 6.00 -7.26
N GLY A 163 8.77 5.41 -6.83
CA GLY A 163 8.97 4.91 -5.47
C GLY A 163 8.41 3.51 -5.20
N HIS A 164 7.97 2.78 -6.22
CA HIS A 164 7.44 1.43 -6.03
C HIS A 164 8.50 0.45 -5.49
N TYR A 165 9.76 0.56 -5.92
CA TYR A 165 10.81 -0.34 -5.41
C TYR A 165 10.94 -0.29 -3.91
N PHE A 166 10.82 0.90 -3.34
CA PHE A 166 10.78 1.05 -1.89
C PHE A 166 9.44 0.56 -1.31
N SER A 167 8.32 1.11 -1.77
CA SER A 167 7.02 0.90 -1.11
C SER A 167 6.48 -0.53 -1.25
N CYS A 168 6.74 -1.22 -2.37
CA CYS A 168 6.35 -2.63 -2.52
C CYS A 168 7.28 -3.56 -1.72
N THR A 169 8.59 -3.26 -1.69
CA THR A 169 9.54 -4.02 -0.86
C THR A 169 9.22 -3.85 0.63
N ASP A 170 8.87 -2.65 1.09
CA ASP A 170 8.40 -2.40 2.47
C ASP A 170 7.22 -3.29 2.83
N SER A 171 6.19 -3.33 1.99
CA SER A 171 5.00 -4.15 2.26
C SER A 171 5.32 -5.65 2.29
N LEU A 172 6.14 -6.16 1.39
CA LEU A 172 6.59 -7.56 1.42
C LEU A 172 7.39 -7.89 2.67
N ILE A 173 8.24 -6.97 3.15
CA ILE A 173 9.00 -7.14 4.39
C ILE A 173 8.05 -7.21 5.59
N ARG A 174 7.02 -6.35 5.64
CA ARG A 174 6.02 -6.38 6.72
C ARG A 174 5.22 -7.66 6.74
N LEU A 175 4.84 -8.18 5.58
CA LEU A 175 4.23 -9.51 5.46
C LEU A 175 5.20 -10.59 5.99
N ALA A 176 6.49 -10.54 5.61
CA ALA A 176 7.49 -11.47 6.11
C ALA A 176 7.63 -11.44 7.63
N GLN A 177 7.57 -10.25 8.24
CA GLN A 177 7.67 -10.09 9.70
C GLN A 177 6.46 -10.66 10.45
N THR A 178 5.29 -10.71 9.82
CA THR A 178 4.07 -11.28 10.41
C THR A 178 3.93 -12.77 10.19
N ALA A 179 4.47 -13.31 9.11
CA ALA A 179 4.28 -14.70 8.68
C ALA A 179 5.09 -15.75 9.49
N GLY A 180 6.15 -15.33 10.20
CA GLY A 180 7.06 -16.23 10.90
C GLY A 180 8.11 -16.92 10.00
N LEU A 181 9.14 -17.51 10.63
CA LEU A 181 10.38 -17.92 9.95
C LEU A 181 10.26 -18.89 8.77
N PRO A 182 9.44 -19.94 8.75
CA PRO A 182 9.38 -20.83 7.58
C PRO A 182 8.80 -20.14 6.36
N GLN A 183 7.75 -19.33 6.54
CA GLN A 183 7.03 -18.63 5.48
C GLN A 183 7.77 -17.39 5.00
N ALA A 184 8.57 -16.76 5.86
CA ALA A 184 9.35 -15.56 5.51
C ALA A 184 10.36 -15.79 4.36
N LYS A 185 10.76 -17.05 4.10
CA LYS A 185 11.58 -17.39 2.91
C LYS A 185 10.81 -17.15 1.60
N ASP A 186 9.52 -17.41 1.55
CA ASP A 186 8.72 -17.16 0.36
C ASP A 186 8.65 -15.65 0.07
N HIS A 187 8.59 -14.82 1.11
CA HIS A 187 8.64 -13.35 0.99
C HIS A 187 10.01 -12.88 0.48
N LEU A 188 11.11 -13.42 1.03
CA LEU A 188 12.46 -13.11 0.55
C LEU A 188 12.62 -13.49 -0.92
N PHE A 189 12.05 -14.61 -1.34
CA PHE A 189 12.03 -15.01 -2.74
C PHE A 189 11.27 -13.99 -3.58
N ALA A 190 10.05 -13.59 -3.17
CA ALA A 190 9.23 -12.60 -3.88
C ALA A 190 9.92 -11.23 -3.98
N ILE A 191 10.53 -10.76 -2.88
CA ILE A 191 11.30 -9.51 -2.83
C ILE A 191 12.47 -9.56 -3.82
N THR A 192 13.26 -10.62 -3.78
CA THR A 192 14.44 -10.77 -4.64
C THR A 192 14.04 -10.85 -6.11
N MET A 193 12.98 -11.60 -6.44
CA MET A 193 12.42 -11.67 -7.79
C MET A 193 11.98 -10.29 -8.29
N TYR A 194 11.28 -9.53 -7.45
CA TYR A 194 10.82 -8.19 -7.78
C TYR A 194 11.99 -7.23 -8.05
N LEU A 195 12.96 -7.17 -7.13
CA LEU A 195 14.13 -6.30 -7.30
C LEU A 195 14.96 -6.69 -8.52
N MET A 196 15.16 -7.99 -8.74
CA MET A 196 15.90 -8.49 -9.92
C MET A 196 15.24 -8.09 -11.25
N GLN A 197 13.88 -8.12 -11.32
CA GLN A 197 13.16 -7.70 -12.52
C GLN A 197 13.23 -6.19 -12.76
N SER A 198 13.41 -5.43 -11.70
CA SER A 198 13.34 -3.98 -11.69
C SER A 198 14.69 -3.31 -11.97
N SER A 199 15.81 -4.07 -11.96
CA SER A 199 17.17 -3.54 -12.12
C SER A 199 17.41 -2.27 -11.29
N PRO A 200 17.24 -2.33 -9.95
CA PRO A 200 17.31 -1.16 -9.11
C PRO A 200 18.72 -0.60 -9.05
N VAL A 201 18.85 0.68 -8.73
CA VAL A 201 20.12 1.28 -8.36
C VAL A 201 20.58 0.68 -7.03
N VAL A 202 21.66 -0.11 -7.01
CA VAL A 202 22.15 -0.78 -5.80
C VAL A 202 23.14 0.06 -5.01
N THR A 203 23.81 1.02 -5.67
CA THR A 203 24.79 1.91 -5.04
C THR A 203 24.22 3.34 -4.99
N ALA A 204 23.98 3.86 -3.78
CA ALA A 204 23.59 5.25 -3.59
C ALA A 204 24.72 6.03 -2.89
N HIS A 205 24.85 7.30 -3.26
CA HIS A 205 25.63 8.27 -2.49
C HIS A 205 24.71 8.92 -1.47
N PRO A 206 24.90 8.65 -0.16
CA PRO A 206 24.00 9.21 0.87
C PRO A 206 23.97 10.73 0.82
N GLU A 207 22.79 11.29 0.59
CA GLU A 207 22.53 12.72 0.64
C GLU A 207 21.79 13.07 1.92
N ARG A 208 21.81 14.36 2.28
CA ARG A 208 21.02 14.88 3.40
C ARG A 208 19.95 15.82 2.86
N PRO A 209 18.75 15.80 3.42
CA PRO A 209 17.70 16.74 3.01
C PRO A 209 18.11 18.18 3.37
N ALA A 210 17.77 19.12 2.48
CA ALA A 210 17.96 20.55 2.75
C ALA A 210 16.89 21.08 3.72
N GLN A 211 15.77 20.42 3.82
CA GLN A 211 14.60 20.80 4.61
C GLN A 211 14.28 19.76 5.70
N THR A 212 13.47 20.18 6.67
CA THR A 212 12.99 19.26 7.70
C THR A 212 11.93 18.30 7.15
N LEU A 213 11.74 17.15 7.81
CA LEU A 213 10.64 16.23 7.49
C LEU A 213 9.29 16.97 7.43
N ARG A 214 9.03 17.88 8.36
CA ARG A 214 7.79 18.67 8.43
C ARG A 214 7.59 19.51 7.17
N ASP A 215 8.63 20.17 6.69
CA ASP A 215 8.55 21.02 5.49
C ASP A 215 8.33 20.17 4.24
N ILE A 216 9.00 19.02 4.14
CA ILE A 216 8.82 18.07 3.04
C ILE A 216 7.37 17.56 3.01
N LEU A 217 6.83 17.12 4.15
CA LEU A 217 5.45 16.64 4.24
C LEU A 217 4.44 17.75 3.94
N SER A 218 4.66 18.97 4.43
CA SER A 218 3.78 20.12 4.16
C SER A 218 3.68 20.44 2.66
N ARG A 219 4.74 20.19 1.89
CA ARG A 219 4.70 20.29 0.42
C ARG A 219 4.02 19.08 -0.23
N LEU A 220 4.34 17.87 0.21
CA LEU A 220 3.77 16.66 -0.38
C LEU A 220 2.24 16.63 -0.26
N VAL A 221 1.67 17.07 0.87
CA VAL A 221 0.21 17.10 1.06
C VAL A 221 -0.52 18.11 0.15
N THR A 222 0.18 18.93 -0.62
CA THR A 222 -0.41 19.77 -1.66
C THR A 222 -0.40 19.13 -3.05
N LYS A 223 0.20 17.94 -3.20
CA LYS A 223 0.46 17.27 -4.48
C LYS A 223 -0.60 16.21 -4.79
N GLY A 224 -1.87 16.61 -4.88
CA GLY A 224 -3.02 15.74 -5.12
C GLY A 224 -3.09 15.16 -6.54
N THR A 225 -1.96 14.68 -7.07
CA THR A 225 -1.86 13.97 -8.34
C THR A 225 -1.61 12.49 -8.10
N PHE A 226 -1.88 11.65 -9.09
CA PHE A 226 -1.56 10.22 -9.02
C PHE A 226 -0.10 9.96 -8.60
N VAL A 227 0.85 10.69 -9.17
CA VAL A 227 2.27 10.60 -8.79
C VAL A 227 2.50 11.10 -7.36
N GLY A 228 1.83 12.17 -6.94
CA GLY A 228 1.91 12.70 -5.57
C GLY A 228 1.46 11.69 -4.52
N TYR A 229 0.42 10.90 -4.79
CA TYR A 229 -0.07 9.87 -3.89
C TYR A 229 0.97 8.78 -3.62
N HIS A 230 1.76 8.40 -4.63
CA HIS A 230 2.85 7.45 -4.46
C HIS A 230 3.90 7.97 -3.47
N TYR A 231 4.25 9.25 -3.53
CA TYR A 231 5.23 9.82 -2.61
C TYR A 231 4.70 10.07 -1.20
N VAL A 232 3.38 10.18 -1.02
CA VAL A 232 2.75 10.08 0.31
C VAL A 232 2.95 8.68 0.90
N ILE A 233 2.74 7.64 0.11
CA ILE A 233 2.96 6.24 0.51
C ILE A 233 4.44 6.01 0.85
N VAL A 234 5.36 6.49 0.01
CA VAL A 234 6.82 6.38 0.24
C VAL A 234 7.24 7.12 1.52
N ALA A 235 6.75 8.33 1.74
CA ALA A 235 7.04 9.11 2.94
C ALA A 235 6.61 8.38 4.20
N ASN A 236 5.40 7.81 4.21
CA ASN A 236 4.91 6.98 5.30
C ASN A 236 5.81 5.76 5.56
N GLY A 237 6.17 5.03 4.52
CA GLY A 237 7.07 3.89 4.62
C GLY A 237 8.45 4.27 5.16
N LEU A 238 9.04 5.37 4.69
CA LEU A 238 10.33 5.86 5.18
C LEU A 238 10.31 6.19 6.68
N ILE A 239 9.28 6.89 7.14
CA ILE A 239 9.13 7.25 8.56
C ILE A 239 9.04 6.01 9.42
N LYS A 240 8.23 5.04 9.02
CA LYS A 240 8.04 3.78 9.75
C LYS A 240 9.30 2.91 9.79
N ASN A 241 10.08 2.93 8.73
CA ASN A 241 11.27 2.08 8.61
C ASN A 241 12.58 2.79 8.98
N ARG A 242 12.56 3.98 9.55
CA ARG A 242 13.78 4.71 9.90
C ARG A 242 14.79 3.85 10.67
N ALA A 243 14.34 3.18 11.73
CA ALA A 243 15.21 2.33 12.54
C ALA A 243 15.72 1.10 11.76
N PHE A 244 14.91 0.57 10.84
CA PHE A 244 15.24 -0.61 10.06
C PHE A 244 16.25 -0.31 8.94
N VAL A 245 16.06 0.77 8.17
CA VAL A 245 17.02 1.16 7.11
C VAL A 245 18.26 1.86 7.64
N GLY A 246 18.16 2.50 8.80
CA GLY A 246 19.20 3.33 9.42
C GLY A 246 19.21 4.78 8.93
N ASP A 247 19.77 5.68 9.74
CA ASP A 247 19.70 7.13 9.51
C ASP A 247 20.30 7.58 8.18
N ALA A 248 21.34 6.93 7.67
CA ALA A 248 21.95 7.30 6.40
C ALA A 248 20.97 7.14 5.22
N HIS A 249 20.34 5.96 5.08
CA HIS A 249 19.37 5.69 4.02
C HIS A 249 18.05 6.44 4.24
N TYR A 250 17.63 6.60 5.48
CA TYR A 250 16.47 7.45 5.81
C TYR A 250 16.68 8.88 5.34
N ASN A 251 17.82 9.50 5.66
CA ASN A 251 18.15 10.87 5.25
C ASN A 251 18.30 10.99 3.73
N HIS A 252 18.87 9.98 3.08
CA HIS A 252 18.94 9.91 1.62
C HIS A 252 17.54 9.87 0.98
N GLY A 253 16.65 9.02 1.49
CA GLY A 253 15.26 8.98 1.03
C GLY A 253 14.54 10.32 1.25
N LEU A 254 14.74 10.99 2.39
CA LEU A 254 14.19 12.32 2.64
C LEU A 254 14.74 13.37 1.67
N ALA A 255 16.03 13.34 1.33
CA ALA A 255 16.63 14.27 0.38
C ALA A 255 16.00 14.12 -1.03
N GLN A 256 15.74 12.90 -1.43
CA GLN A 256 15.02 12.62 -2.69
C GLN A 256 13.58 13.13 -2.63
N LEU A 257 12.83 12.85 -1.55
CA LEU A 257 11.47 13.38 -1.37
C LEU A 257 11.44 14.90 -1.33
N ASP A 258 12.45 15.54 -0.74
CA ASP A 258 12.61 17.00 -0.77
C ASP A 258 12.67 17.51 -2.21
N THR A 259 13.57 16.96 -3.02
CA THR A 259 13.75 17.31 -4.44
C THR A 259 12.46 17.04 -5.25
N ILE A 260 11.89 15.85 -5.12
CA ILE A 260 10.69 15.43 -5.84
C ILE A 260 9.49 16.33 -5.49
N SER A 261 9.32 16.69 -4.22
CA SER A 261 8.22 17.55 -3.77
C SER A 261 8.22 18.92 -4.43
N TYR A 262 9.36 19.45 -4.84
CA TYR A 262 9.46 20.69 -5.62
C TYR A 262 9.10 20.51 -7.09
N GLN A 263 9.36 19.36 -7.66
CA GLN A 263 9.11 19.08 -9.08
C GLN A 263 7.63 18.80 -9.38
N LEU A 264 6.88 18.29 -8.39
CA LEU A 264 5.47 17.98 -8.54
C LEU A 264 4.60 19.23 -8.51
N ALA A 265 3.59 19.29 -9.37
CA ALA A 265 2.58 20.34 -9.37
C ALA A 265 1.70 20.27 -8.11
N SER A 266 1.39 21.41 -7.51
CA SER A 266 0.39 21.50 -6.44
C SER A 266 -1.01 21.59 -7.05
N THR A 267 -1.94 20.74 -6.59
CA THR A 267 -3.31 20.65 -7.12
C THR A 267 -4.36 21.11 -6.11
N LEU A 268 -4.04 21.03 -4.82
CA LEU A 268 -4.94 21.44 -3.75
C LEU A 268 -4.19 22.35 -2.77
N SER A 269 -4.89 23.38 -2.29
CA SER A 269 -4.39 24.28 -1.24
C SER A 269 -5.52 24.60 -0.28
N ALA A 270 -5.18 25.05 0.93
CA ALA A 270 -6.18 25.49 1.91
C ALA A 270 -7.11 26.57 1.32
N LYS A 271 -6.55 27.52 0.57
CA LYS A 271 -7.33 28.59 -0.10
C LYS A 271 -8.30 28.02 -1.16
N ALA A 272 -7.88 27.00 -1.92
CA ALA A 272 -8.77 26.35 -2.88
C ALA A 272 -9.89 25.60 -2.18
N MET A 273 -9.59 24.93 -1.07
CA MET A 273 -10.62 24.28 -0.24
C MET A 273 -11.60 25.29 0.35
N ASP A 274 -11.11 26.43 0.87
CA ASP A 274 -11.94 27.51 1.39
C ASP A 274 -12.93 28.01 0.33
N ALA A 275 -12.43 28.25 -0.89
CA ALA A 275 -13.26 28.72 -1.98
C ALA A 275 -14.32 27.68 -2.41
N LEU A 276 -13.99 26.39 -2.37
CA LEU A 276 -14.93 25.31 -2.71
C LEU A 276 -15.98 25.07 -1.61
N ALA A 277 -15.58 25.17 -0.35
CA ALA A 277 -16.47 24.96 0.80
C ALA A 277 -17.33 26.18 1.11
N SER A 278 -16.93 27.39 0.66
CA SER A 278 -17.67 28.64 0.91
C SER A 278 -18.99 28.64 0.14
N GLY A 279 -20.09 28.76 0.84
CA GLY A 279 -21.43 28.78 0.26
C GLY A 279 -22.26 27.50 0.46
N GLU A 280 -21.64 26.43 0.95
CA GLU A 280 -22.36 25.23 1.33
C GLU A 280 -22.98 25.39 2.73
N MET A 281 -24.31 25.30 2.80
CA MET A 281 -25.03 25.24 4.08
C MET A 281 -25.03 23.80 4.62
N ILE A 282 -24.34 23.59 5.72
CA ILE A 282 -24.43 22.34 6.46
C ILE A 282 -25.65 22.44 7.37
N GLY A 283 -26.77 21.86 6.92
CA GLY A 283 -27.95 21.67 7.78
C GLY A 283 -27.57 20.74 8.93
N GLY A 284 -28.23 20.89 10.09
CA GLY A 284 -27.99 20.03 11.26
C GLY A 284 -28.25 18.57 10.91
N SER A 285 -27.25 17.88 10.44
CA SER A 285 -27.27 16.43 10.23
C SER A 285 -26.93 15.72 11.52
N ASN A 286 -27.73 14.72 11.87
CA ASN A 286 -27.44 13.87 13.03
C ASN A 286 -26.33 12.84 12.74
N ASP A 287 -25.87 12.73 11.47
CA ASP A 287 -24.84 11.79 11.03
C ASP A 287 -23.97 12.41 9.92
N LEU A 288 -22.99 13.20 10.35
CA LEU A 288 -22.07 13.91 9.46
C LEU A 288 -21.21 12.94 8.60
N LEU A 289 -20.86 11.78 9.13
CA LEU A 289 -20.03 10.80 8.40
C LEU A 289 -20.81 10.15 7.25
N THR A 290 -22.06 9.77 7.48
CA THR A 290 -22.93 9.28 6.40
C THR A 290 -23.19 10.34 5.34
N ASP A 291 -23.38 11.60 5.74
CA ASP A 291 -23.54 12.70 4.77
C ASP A 291 -22.26 12.98 3.99
N LEU A 292 -21.09 12.86 4.63
CA LEU A 292 -19.78 12.96 3.97
C LEU A 292 -19.63 11.87 2.91
N GLN A 293 -19.86 10.60 3.28
CA GLN A 293 -19.80 9.48 2.35
C GLN A 293 -20.78 9.66 1.18
N ARG A 294 -22.03 10.06 1.45
CA ARG A 294 -23.02 10.35 0.42
C ARG A 294 -22.55 11.45 -0.53
N SER A 295 -21.91 12.51 0.01
CA SER A 295 -21.37 13.61 -0.80
C SER A 295 -20.21 13.16 -1.70
N ILE A 296 -19.37 12.24 -1.21
CA ILE A 296 -18.32 11.60 -2.01
C ILE A 296 -18.97 10.77 -3.14
N TRP A 297 -19.91 9.91 -2.82
CA TRP A 297 -20.59 9.03 -3.78
C TRP A 297 -21.45 9.78 -4.83
N THR A 298 -21.94 10.95 -4.48
CA THR A 298 -22.65 11.82 -5.45
C THR A 298 -21.72 12.82 -6.14
N ALA A 299 -20.42 12.70 -5.93
CA ALA A 299 -19.38 13.59 -6.46
C ALA A 299 -19.62 15.08 -6.13
N ALA A 300 -20.29 15.35 -5.01
CA ALA A 300 -20.60 16.70 -4.54
C ALA A 300 -19.39 17.30 -3.77
N ARG A 301 -18.30 17.60 -4.50
CA ARG A 301 -17.00 18.03 -3.94
C ARG A 301 -17.11 19.22 -2.97
N PRO A 302 -17.80 20.34 -3.28
CA PRO A 302 -17.92 21.46 -2.35
C PRO A 302 -18.54 21.04 -1.03
N ARG A 303 -19.63 20.26 -1.08
CA ARG A 303 -20.32 19.76 0.11
C ARG A 303 -19.45 18.77 0.92
N ALA A 304 -18.73 17.89 0.24
CA ALA A 304 -17.83 16.95 0.93
C ALA A 304 -16.72 17.69 1.70
N PHE A 305 -16.13 18.72 1.12
CA PHE A 305 -15.11 19.54 1.81
C PHE A 305 -15.70 20.36 2.96
N ALA A 306 -16.89 20.92 2.80
CA ALA A 306 -17.57 21.63 3.87
C ALA A 306 -17.89 20.70 5.04
N LEU A 307 -18.38 19.48 4.78
CA LEU A 307 -18.65 18.45 5.80
C LEU A 307 -17.37 17.96 6.49
N LEU A 308 -16.27 17.72 5.74
CA LEU A 308 -14.98 17.39 6.30
C LEU A 308 -14.53 18.44 7.31
N ARG A 309 -14.54 19.71 6.91
CA ARG A 309 -14.12 20.82 7.75
C ARG A 309 -15.00 20.97 8.99
N HIS A 310 -16.31 20.90 8.82
CA HIS A 310 -17.25 20.97 9.93
C HIS A 310 -17.02 19.82 10.91
N TYR A 311 -16.84 18.60 10.42
CA TYR A 311 -16.54 17.44 11.28
C TYR A 311 -15.24 17.65 12.07
N ILE A 312 -14.16 18.11 11.41
CA ILE A 312 -12.88 18.36 12.08
C ILE A 312 -12.99 19.46 13.14
N GLN A 313 -13.78 20.48 12.91
CA GLN A 313 -14.02 21.58 13.87
C GLN A 313 -14.76 21.09 15.11
N GLU A 314 -15.75 20.21 14.96
CA GLU A 314 -16.58 19.71 16.06
C GLU A 314 -15.92 18.55 16.84
N TYR A 315 -15.28 17.62 16.13
CA TYR A 315 -14.80 16.35 16.72
C TYR A 315 -13.27 16.16 16.60
N GLY A 316 -12.60 16.99 15.83
CA GLY A 316 -11.20 16.75 15.45
C GLY A 316 -11.05 15.69 14.37
N VAL A 317 -9.83 15.24 14.14
CA VAL A 317 -9.53 14.11 13.25
C VAL A 317 -9.63 12.82 14.06
N THR A 318 -10.66 12.04 13.81
CA THR A 318 -10.95 10.78 14.52
C THR A 318 -10.73 9.55 13.63
N THR A 319 -10.63 8.37 14.23
CA THR A 319 -10.54 7.11 13.51
C THR A 319 -11.80 6.85 12.65
N GLU A 320 -12.99 7.20 13.16
CA GLU A 320 -14.24 7.05 12.43
C GLU A 320 -14.27 7.87 11.15
N LEU A 321 -13.73 9.09 11.17
CA LEU A 321 -13.60 9.93 9.97
C LEU A 321 -12.70 9.27 8.92
N THR A 322 -11.54 8.78 9.35
CA THR A 322 -10.58 8.14 8.43
C THR A 322 -11.14 6.85 7.84
N ILE A 323 -11.84 6.05 8.65
CA ILE A 323 -12.52 4.83 8.19
C ILE A 323 -13.65 5.15 7.22
N ALA A 324 -14.47 6.17 7.50
CA ALA A 324 -15.56 6.58 6.60
C ALA A 324 -15.04 7.02 5.23
N ILE A 325 -13.90 7.74 5.19
CA ILE A 325 -13.23 8.10 3.95
C ILE A 325 -12.72 6.85 3.23
N ALA A 326 -12.01 5.94 3.91
CA ALA A 326 -11.51 4.71 3.31
C ALA A 326 -12.65 3.83 2.76
N HIS A 327 -13.73 3.66 3.52
CA HIS A 327 -14.89 2.88 3.09
C HIS A 327 -15.58 3.47 1.83
N SER A 328 -15.47 4.79 1.61
CA SER A 328 -16.04 5.39 0.41
C SER A 328 -15.47 4.82 -0.89
N PHE A 329 -14.24 4.35 -0.90
CA PHE A 329 -13.59 3.74 -2.07
C PHE A 329 -14.14 2.35 -2.42
N THR A 330 -14.68 1.60 -1.46
CA THR A 330 -15.15 0.22 -1.70
C THR A 330 -16.32 0.14 -2.68
N ARG A 331 -17.04 1.24 -2.90
CA ARG A 331 -18.20 1.33 -3.78
C ARG A 331 -17.94 1.85 -5.18
N ILE A 332 -16.71 2.24 -5.50
CA ILE A 332 -16.34 2.74 -6.82
C ILE A 332 -16.37 1.59 -7.83
N ASP A 333 -17.08 1.76 -8.95
CA ASP A 333 -17.29 0.72 -9.97
C ASP A 333 -16.12 0.68 -10.98
N GLU A 334 -14.91 0.50 -10.47
CA GLU A 334 -13.71 0.32 -11.28
C GLU A 334 -13.29 -1.16 -11.30
N HIS A 335 -13.08 -1.71 -12.48
CA HIS A 335 -12.68 -3.11 -12.69
C HIS A 335 -11.47 -3.20 -13.63
N PRO A 336 -10.35 -3.78 -13.18
CA PRO A 336 -10.12 -4.17 -11.80
C PRO A 336 -10.01 -2.97 -10.87
N HIS A 337 -10.27 -3.19 -9.59
CA HIS A 337 -10.09 -2.22 -8.52
C HIS A 337 -8.66 -1.63 -8.50
N ASP A 338 -8.54 -0.35 -8.26
CA ASP A 338 -7.24 0.32 -8.12
C ASP A 338 -6.69 0.09 -6.70
N PRO A 339 -5.50 -0.53 -6.54
CA PRO A 339 -4.90 -0.79 -5.22
C PRO A 339 -4.64 0.47 -4.39
N HIS A 340 -4.60 1.65 -5.02
CA HIS A 340 -4.44 2.92 -4.31
C HIS A 340 -5.67 3.31 -3.49
N TYR A 341 -6.81 2.67 -3.67
CA TYR A 341 -8.01 2.87 -2.84
C TYR A 341 -7.82 2.46 -1.38
N VAL A 342 -6.86 1.60 -1.11
CA VAL A 342 -6.48 1.19 0.24
C VAL A 342 -5.14 1.82 0.64
N THR A 343 -4.14 1.73 -0.23
CA THR A 343 -2.75 2.07 0.13
C THR A 343 -2.54 3.56 0.32
N PHE A 344 -3.16 4.42 -0.49
CA PHE A 344 -3.01 5.86 -0.34
C PHE A 344 -3.78 6.41 0.89
N PRO A 345 -5.09 6.15 1.08
CA PRO A 345 -5.80 6.63 2.26
C PRO A 345 -5.14 6.17 3.57
N LEU A 346 -4.78 4.90 3.71
CA LEU A 346 -4.15 4.43 4.93
C LEU A 346 -2.79 5.12 5.17
N SER A 347 -1.96 5.29 4.14
CA SER A 347 -0.70 6.04 4.29
C SER A 347 -0.94 7.50 4.69
N ALA A 348 -1.96 8.13 4.14
CA ALA A 348 -2.35 9.49 4.50
C ALA A 348 -2.77 9.58 5.98
N PHE A 349 -3.56 8.62 6.47
CA PHE A 349 -4.00 8.59 7.88
C PHE A 349 -2.83 8.36 8.84
N GLU A 350 -1.93 7.47 8.51
CA GLU A 350 -0.74 7.17 9.31
C GLU A 350 0.25 8.35 9.35
N LEU A 351 0.22 9.27 8.38
CA LEU A 351 1.01 10.50 8.39
C LEU A 351 0.42 11.62 9.24
N LEU A 352 -0.86 11.56 9.63
CA LEU A 352 -1.53 12.63 10.40
C LEU A 352 -0.76 13.09 11.64
N PRO A 353 -0.13 12.21 12.46
CA PRO A 353 0.65 12.64 13.61
C PRO A 353 1.87 13.52 13.26
N HIS A 354 2.38 13.40 12.03
CA HIS A 354 3.57 14.13 11.56
C HIS A 354 3.23 15.46 10.88
N LEU A 355 1.94 15.77 10.70
CA LEU A 355 1.44 16.95 10.01
C LEU A 355 0.94 18.03 10.99
N VAL A 356 1.07 19.29 10.58
CA VAL A 356 0.37 20.41 11.21
C VAL A 356 -1.12 20.37 10.92
N ALA A 357 -1.94 21.12 11.67
CA ALA A 357 -3.41 21.09 11.54
C ALA A 357 -3.88 21.30 10.09
N GLU A 358 -3.36 22.31 9.40
CA GLU A 358 -3.66 22.58 7.99
C GLU A 358 -3.27 21.40 7.08
N GLY A 359 -2.11 20.79 7.30
CA GLY A 359 -1.66 19.63 6.54
C GLY A 359 -2.54 18.40 6.75
N ARG A 360 -3.07 18.20 7.96
CA ARG A 360 -4.02 17.11 8.26
C ARG A 360 -5.33 17.27 7.48
N GLU A 361 -5.88 18.49 7.47
CA GLU A 361 -7.08 18.78 6.69
C GLU A 361 -6.84 18.58 5.18
N LEU A 362 -5.73 19.09 4.67
CA LEU A 362 -5.36 18.97 3.25
C LEU A 362 -5.21 17.52 2.80
N ILE A 363 -4.52 16.67 3.56
CA ILE A 363 -4.30 15.28 3.15
C ILE A 363 -5.61 14.46 3.16
N LEU A 364 -6.51 14.72 4.12
CA LEU A 364 -7.84 14.12 4.14
C LEU A 364 -8.70 14.61 2.96
N ALA A 365 -8.62 15.90 2.64
CA ALA A 365 -9.29 16.45 1.47
C ALA A 365 -8.76 15.84 0.16
N GLN A 366 -7.48 15.53 0.07
CA GLN A 366 -6.92 14.83 -1.08
C GLN A 366 -7.46 13.40 -1.22
N CYS A 367 -7.64 12.67 -0.11
CA CYS A 367 -8.29 11.36 -0.13
C CYS A 367 -9.72 11.47 -0.67
N ILE A 368 -10.49 12.47 -0.20
CA ILE A 368 -11.85 12.73 -0.67
C ILE A 368 -11.87 13.13 -2.15
N ASP A 369 -10.96 14.01 -2.57
CA ASP A 369 -10.87 14.45 -3.97
C ASP A 369 -10.52 13.29 -4.90
N PHE A 370 -9.60 12.41 -4.47
CA PHE A 370 -9.27 11.21 -5.20
C PHE A 370 -10.51 10.30 -5.35
N ALA A 371 -11.24 10.02 -4.27
CA ALA A 371 -12.45 9.22 -4.34
C ALA A 371 -13.51 9.84 -5.27
N ILE A 372 -13.74 11.15 -5.18
CA ILE A 372 -14.70 11.88 -6.03
C ILE A 372 -14.31 11.80 -7.52
N ASN A 373 -13.03 11.99 -7.84
CA ASN A 373 -12.54 11.88 -9.21
C ASN A 373 -12.77 10.48 -9.77
N ARG A 374 -12.56 9.43 -8.94
CA ARG A 374 -12.80 8.04 -9.36
C ARG A 374 -14.29 7.73 -9.51
N VAL A 375 -15.15 8.24 -8.63
CA VAL A 375 -16.61 8.14 -8.80
C VAL A 375 -17.06 8.80 -10.10
N GLN A 376 -16.52 9.97 -10.44
CA GLN A 376 -16.84 10.65 -11.69
C GLN A 376 -16.39 9.88 -12.95
N GLN A 377 -15.28 9.15 -12.85
CA GLN A 377 -14.72 8.37 -13.96
C GLN A 377 -15.40 7.01 -14.15
N HIS A 378 -15.74 6.33 -13.08
CA HIS A 378 -16.16 4.93 -13.10
C HIS A 378 -17.61 4.71 -12.61
N GLY A 379 -18.17 5.65 -11.87
CA GLY A 379 -19.48 5.48 -11.24
C GLY A 379 -19.43 4.70 -9.93
N LEU A 380 -20.60 4.22 -9.49
CA LEU A 380 -20.76 3.40 -8.29
C LEU A 380 -21.36 2.05 -8.63
N MET A 381 -20.91 1.01 -7.92
CA MET A 381 -21.52 -0.32 -8.00
C MET A 381 -23.00 -0.25 -7.59
N SER A 382 -23.85 -0.98 -8.29
CA SER A 382 -25.24 -1.22 -7.88
C SER A 382 -25.26 -1.94 -6.52
N LEU A 383 -26.09 -1.45 -5.60
CA LEU A 383 -26.29 -2.10 -4.31
C LEU A 383 -26.99 -3.43 -4.46
#